data_0d98a3f481c1de525466e7f2c9e875c5
#
_entry.id   0d98a3f481c1de525466e7f2c9e875c5
#
_cell.length_a   1.000
_cell.length_b   1.000
_cell.length_c   1.000
_cell.angle_alpha   90.00
_cell.angle_beta   90.00
_cell.angle_gamma   90.00
#
_symmetry.space_group_name_H-M   'P 1'
#
loop_
_entity.id
_entity.type
_entity.pdbx_description
1 polymer ?
#
loop_
_entity_poly.entity_id
_entity_poly.type
_entity_poly.pdbx_seq_one_letter_code
_entity_poly.pdbx_strand_id
1 'polypeptide(L)'
;MCLIKTIKINELEKCYITNILKEDKVVIKILYKESKNSFLFKKYNYYSPYEDYKYIKDKLNTSPLGIYVLTSSSTESLNIMINEGFHSFLTKEIAENYKSKLLNDSRAILCKCIIPKGSTIVYNDSEIVSNQIIFIEELK
;
A
#
# COMPACT_ATOMS: atom_id res chain seq x y z
N MET A 1 -5.01 -6.22 4.07
CA MET A 1 -3.80 -5.84 4.82
C MET A 1 -4.02 -4.45 5.42
N CYS A 2 -3.76 -4.31 6.70
CA CYS A 2 -3.93 -3.04 7.39
C CYS A 2 -2.60 -2.63 8.02
N LEU A 3 -2.19 -1.40 7.78
CA LEU A 3 -1.02 -0.84 8.45
C LEU A 3 -1.41 -0.48 9.90
N ILE A 4 -0.61 -0.93 10.84
CA ILE A 4 -0.76 -0.55 12.26
C ILE A 4 0.44 0.30 12.65
N LYS A 5 0.15 1.45 13.23
CA LYS A 5 1.17 2.38 13.70
C LYS A 5 0.91 2.74 15.15
N THR A 6 1.95 2.67 15.98
CA THR A 6 1.91 3.12 17.37
C THR A 6 2.40 4.56 17.44
N ILE A 7 1.60 5.43 18.04
CA ILE A 7 1.91 6.85 18.20
C ILE A 7 1.99 7.17 19.69
N LYS A 8 3.06 7.80 20.14
CA LYS A 8 3.18 8.29 21.52
C LYS A 8 2.23 9.47 21.74
N ILE A 9 1.50 9.48 22.86
CA ILE A 9 0.49 10.51 23.14
C ILE A 9 1.08 11.91 23.20
N ASN A 10 2.30 12.06 23.71
CA ASN A 10 3.00 13.35 23.75
C ASN A 10 3.40 13.86 22.35
N GLU A 11 3.41 13.00 21.34
CA GLU A 11 3.68 13.36 19.95
C GLU A 11 2.41 13.70 19.18
N LEU A 12 1.22 13.29 19.67
CA LEU A 12 -0.06 13.57 19.03
C LEU A 12 -0.38 15.06 18.91
N GLU A 13 0.06 15.88 19.86
CA GLU A 13 -0.11 17.33 19.81
C GLU A 13 0.82 17.99 18.79
N LYS A 14 1.90 17.30 18.38
CA LYS A 14 2.96 17.82 17.49
C LYS A 14 3.01 17.13 16.14
N CYS A 15 2.42 15.95 16.00
CA CYS A 15 2.50 15.13 14.79
C CYS A 15 1.14 14.97 14.15
N TYR A 16 1.04 15.34 12.89
CA TYR A 16 -0.05 14.90 12.05
C TYR A 16 0.10 13.39 11.82
N ILE A 17 -0.99 12.63 11.94
CA ILE A 17 -1.01 11.19 11.62
C ILE A 17 -0.64 11.00 10.16
N THR A 18 -1.10 11.90 9.30
CA THR A 18 -0.82 11.91 7.88
C THR A 18 0.27 12.93 7.54
N ASN A 19 1.04 12.62 6.52
CA ASN A 19 2.03 13.52 5.93
C ASN A 19 1.75 13.73 4.45
N ILE A 20 2.20 14.85 3.92
CA ILE A 20 2.17 15.12 2.48
C ILE A 20 3.54 14.77 1.90
N LEU A 21 3.55 13.92 0.89
CA LEU A 21 4.78 13.49 0.24
C LEU A 21 5.38 14.64 -0.57
N LYS A 22 6.65 14.95 -0.33
CA LYS A 22 7.34 16.09 -0.95
C LYS A 22 7.98 15.78 -2.30
N GLU A 23 8.20 14.49 -2.57
CA GLU A 23 8.80 14.00 -3.81
C GLU A 23 8.15 12.69 -4.21
N ASP A 24 8.22 12.33 -5.49
CA ASP A 24 7.77 11.01 -5.96
C ASP A 24 8.55 9.91 -5.24
N LYS A 25 7.85 8.86 -4.82
CA LYS A 25 8.45 7.74 -4.09
C LYS A 25 8.17 6.42 -4.78
N VAL A 26 9.24 5.69 -5.06
CA VAL A 26 9.14 4.31 -5.56
C VAL A 26 8.83 3.36 -4.41
N VAL A 27 7.81 2.54 -4.59
CA VAL A 27 7.38 1.53 -3.63
C VAL A 27 7.08 0.22 -4.35
N ILE A 28 6.97 -0.85 -3.57
CA ILE A 28 6.68 -2.18 -4.09
C ILE A 28 5.30 -2.62 -3.61
N LYS A 29 4.47 -3.08 -4.54
CA LYS A 29 3.17 -3.67 -4.24
C LYS A 29 3.14 -5.14 -4.63
N ILE A 30 2.30 -5.88 -3.95
CA ILE A 30 1.90 -7.22 -4.37
C ILE A 30 0.53 -7.09 -5.01
N LEU A 31 0.41 -7.51 -6.25
CA LEU A 31 -0.86 -7.53 -6.99
C LEU A 31 -1.14 -8.94 -7.48
N TYR A 32 -2.42 -9.25 -7.64
CA TYR A 32 -2.84 -10.45 -8.35
C TYR A 32 -2.95 -10.15 -9.83
N LYS A 33 -2.25 -10.95 -10.62
CA LYS A 33 -2.28 -10.89 -12.08
C LYS A 33 -3.18 -11.97 -12.62
N GLU A 34 -4.22 -11.57 -13.35
CA GLU A 34 -5.15 -12.48 -13.99
C GLU A 34 -5.19 -12.24 -15.49
N SER A 35 -5.14 -13.33 -16.28
CA SER A 35 -5.23 -13.19 -17.71
C SER A 35 -6.67 -12.88 -18.14
N LYS A 36 -6.77 -11.89 -19.04
CA LYS A 36 -8.00 -11.60 -19.76
C LYS A 36 -8.08 -12.49 -20.98
N ASN A 37 -9.13 -13.31 -21.06
CA ASN A 37 -9.37 -14.11 -22.27
C ASN A 37 -9.69 -13.19 -23.45
N SER A 38 -8.66 -12.84 -24.21
CA SER A 38 -8.79 -12.18 -25.50
C SER A 38 -8.28 -13.13 -26.59
N PHE A 39 -9.07 -13.34 -27.62
CA PHE A 39 -8.75 -14.24 -28.73
C PHE A 39 -7.49 -13.81 -29.51
N LEU A 40 -7.11 -12.54 -29.49
CA LEU A 40 -6.03 -11.98 -30.31
C LEU A 40 -4.83 -11.44 -29.52
N PHE A 41 -5.00 -11.13 -28.22
CA PHE A 41 -3.96 -10.52 -27.41
C PHE A 41 -3.99 -11.05 -25.98
N LYS A 42 -2.82 -11.41 -25.43
CA LYS A 42 -2.71 -11.68 -24.00
C LYS A 42 -2.78 -10.34 -23.26
N LYS A 43 -3.93 -10.05 -22.68
CA LYS A 43 -4.11 -8.92 -21.76
C LYS A 43 -4.21 -9.44 -20.34
N TYR A 44 -3.70 -8.66 -19.40
CA TYR A 44 -3.74 -8.98 -17.98
C TYR A 44 -4.47 -7.91 -17.22
N ASN A 45 -5.21 -8.32 -16.21
CA ASN A 45 -5.78 -7.44 -15.20
C ASN A 45 -4.99 -7.61 -13.90
N TYR A 46 -4.88 -6.52 -13.14
CA TYR A 46 -4.15 -6.48 -11.89
C TYR A 46 -5.11 -6.05 -10.78
N TYR A 47 -5.18 -6.85 -9.72
CA TYR A 47 -6.11 -6.63 -8.62
C TYR A 47 -5.38 -6.59 -7.29
N SER A 48 -5.98 -5.90 -6.32
CA SER A 48 -5.54 -5.99 -4.93
C SER A 48 -5.79 -7.41 -4.40
N PRO A 49 -4.83 -8.01 -3.66
CA PRO A 49 -5.03 -9.32 -3.04
C PRO A 49 -6.12 -9.35 -1.97
N TYR A 50 -6.45 -8.22 -1.38
CA TYR A 50 -7.35 -8.13 -0.21
C TYR A 50 -8.66 -7.42 -0.47
N GLU A 51 -8.73 -6.64 -1.53
CA GLU A 51 -9.89 -5.86 -1.89
C GLU A 51 -10.17 -6.02 -3.38
N ASP A 52 -11.43 -5.88 -3.74
CA ASP A 52 -11.91 -5.99 -5.13
C ASP A 52 -11.58 -4.73 -5.93
N TYR A 53 -10.30 -4.31 -5.87
CA TYR A 53 -9.81 -3.13 -6.57
C TYR A 53 -8.95 -3.52 -7.76
N LYS A 54 -9.32 -2.98 -8.93
CA LYS A 54 -8.57 -3.17 -10.16
C LYS A 54 -7.65 -1.99 -10.42
N TYR A 55 -6.36 -2.26 -10.55
CA TYR A 55 -5.35 -1.25 -10.88
C TYR A 55 -5.27 -1.00 -12.38
N ILE A 56 -5.20 0.26 -12.76
CA ILE A 56 -4.97 0.67 -14.14
C ILE A 56 -3.49 1.05 -14.26
N LYS A 57 -2.77 0.31 -15.11
CA LYS A 57 -1.33 0.54 -15.33
C LYS A 57 -1.09 1.92 -15.98
N ASP A 58 -0.01 2.58 -15.55
CA ASP A 58 0.45 3.88 -16.05
C ASP A 58 -0.53 5.05 -15.86
N LYS A 59 -1.54 4.86 -15.01
CA LYS A 59 -2.50 5.91 -14.66
C LYS A 59 -2.57 6.12 -13.16
N LEU A 60 -3.00 7.30 -12.78
CA LEU A 60 -3.23 7.64 -11.39
C LEU A 60 -4.43 6.87 -10.84
N ASN A 61 -4.19 6.08 -9.81
CA ASN A 61 -5.23 5.43 -9.03
C ASN A 61 -5.42 6.22 -7.74
N THR A 62 -6.66 6.42 -7.32
CA THR A 62 -7.00 7.21 -6.13
C THR A 62 -7.92 6.43 -5.20
N SER A 63 -7.74 6.64 -3.90
CA SER A 63 -8.54 6.05 -2.84
C SER A 63 -8.53 6.97 -1.62
N PRO A 64 -9.64 7.07 -0.87
CA PRO A 64 -9.58 7.73 0.42
C PRO A 64 -8.67 6.97 1.38
N LEU A 65 -8.19 7.65 2.42
CA LEU A 65 -7.50 7.03 3.55
C LEU A 65 -8.50 6.81 4.68
N GLY A 66 -8.65 5.55 5.11
CA GLY A 66 -9.46 5.19 6.26
C GLY A 66 -8.56 4.96 7.47
N ILE A 67 -8.66 5.85 8.46
CA ILE A 67 -7.84 5.80 9.67
C ILE A 67 -8.75 5.49 10.87
N TYR A 68 -8.41 4.46 11.63
CA TYR A 68 -9.13 4.07 12.84
C TYR A 68 -8.19 4.08 14.04
N VAL A 69 -8.67 4.63 15.14
CA VAL A 69 -7.97 4.57 16.41
C VAL A 69 -8.34 3.26 17.10
N LEU A 70 -7.34 2.43 17.37
CA LEU A 70 -7.51 1.23 18.16
C LEU A 70 -7.43 1.59 19.66
N THR A 71 -7.86 0.65 20.52
CA THR A 71 -7.74 0.85 21.96
C THR A 71 -6.29 1.09 22.36
N SER A 72 -6.10 2.01 23.29
CA SER A 72 -4.79 2.33 23.85
C SER A 72 -4.16 1.09 24.50
N SER A 73 -2.92 0.75 24.09
CA SER A 73 -2.14 -0.32 24.70
C SER A 73 -1.44 0.13 26.00
N SER A 74 -1.35 1.44 26.21
CA SER A 74 -0.78 2.06 27.41
C SER A 74 -1.30 3.47 27.56
N THR A 75 -1.02 4.12 28.71
CA THR A 75 -1.35 5.52 28.93
C THR A 75 -0.50 6.48 28.10
N GLU A 76 0.57 6.00 27.48
CA GLU A 76 1.56 6.81 26.76
C GLU A 76 1.49 6.68 25.25
N SER A 77 0.77 5.69 24.71
CA SER A 77 0.71 5.44 23.27
C SER A 77 -0.67 5.02 22.79
N LEU A 78 -0.98 5.36 21.54
CA LEU A 78 -2.15 4.94 20.81
C LEU A 78 -1.75 4.10 19.62
N ASN A 79 -2.50 3.04 19.35
CA ASN A 79 -2.39 2.29 18.11
C ASN A 79 -3.43 2.79 17.12
N ILE A 80 -2.99 3.11 15.92
CA ILE A 80 -3.88 3.44 14.81
C ILE A 80 -3.81 2.35 13.76
N MET A 81 -4.91 2.13 13.08
CA MET A 81 -5.01 1.20 11.97
C MET A 81 -5.47 1.92 10.72
N ILE A 82 -4.77 1.71 9.62
CA ILE A 82 -5.16 2.23 8.31
C ILE A 82 -5.70 1.07 7.49
N ASN A 83 -6.99 1.08 7.20
CA ASN A 83 -7.63 0.00 6.46
C ASN A 83 -8.04 0.38 5.03
N GLU A 84 -8.18 1.66 4.73
CA GLU A 84 -8.42 2.15 3.37
C GLU A 84 -7.22 2.93 2.86
N GLY A 85 -6.93 2.78 1.59
CA GLY A 85 -5.81 3.38 0.91
C GLY A 85 -4.97 2.35 0.17
N PHE A 86 -3.95 2.79 -0.52
CA PHE A 86 -3.03 1.91 -1.23
C PHE A 86 -1.88 1.51 -0.32
N HIS A 87 -1.88 0.26 0.11
CA HIS A 87 -0.83 -0.33 0.94
C HIS A 87 0.33 -0.80 0.07
N SER A 88 1.53 -0.37 0.41
CA SER A 88 2.75 -0.72 -0.31
C SER A 88 3.88 -1.03 0.66
N PHE A 89 4.92 -1.71 0.16
CA PHE A 89 6.13 -2.02 0.91
C PHE A 89 7.23 -1.06 0.52
N LEU A 90 8.05 -0.68 1.50
CA LEU A 90 9.15 0.26 1.28
C LEU A 90 10.30 -0.36 0.48
N THR A 91 10.49 -1.68 0.57
CA THR A 91 11.55 -2.38 -0.15
C THR A 91 11.05 -3.67 -0.79
N LYS A 92 11.75 -4.12 -1.83
CA LYS A 92 11.47 -5.39 -2.49
C LYS A 92 11.65 -6.57 -1.54
N GLU A 93 12.65 -6.54 -0.69
CA GLU A 93 12.93 -7.60 0.29
C GLU A 93 11.77 -7.80 1.26
N ILE A 94 11.23 -6.72 1.80
CA ILE A 94 10.06 -6.77 2.69
C ILE A 94 8.86 -7.36 1.95
N ALA A 95 8.63 -6.93 0.73
CA ALA A 95 7.53 -7.45 -0.10
C ALA A 95 7.69 -8.93 -0.42
N GLU A 96 8.89 -9.39 -0.74
CA GLU A 96 9.19 -10.81 -1.00
C GLU A 96 8.93 -11.68 0.23
N ASN A 97 9.37 -11.23 1.40
CA ASN A 97 9.12 -11.92 2.66
C ASN A 97 7.62 -12.04 2.96
N TYR A 98 6.88 -10.97 2.77
CA TYR A 98 5.43 -10.97 2.94
C TYR A 98 4.76 -11.95 1.98
N LYS A 99 5.10 -11.88 0.70
CA LYS A 99 4.56 -12.75 -0.34
C LYS A 99 4.79 -14.22 -0.03
N SER A 100 6.01 -14.59 0.39
CA SER A 100 6.38 -15.98 0.65
C SER A 100 5.67 -16.56 1.88
N LYS A 101 5.38 -15.75 2.88
CA LYS A 101 4.77 -16.18 4.14
C LYS A 101 3.26 -16.12 4.16
N LEU A 102 2.66 -15.12 3.54
CA LEU A 102 1.24 -14.81 3.69
C LEU A 102 0.43 -14.90 2.39
N LEU A 103 1.09 -14.83 1.22
CA LEU A 103 0.43 -14.91 -0.08
C LEU A 103 1.03 -16.01 -0.94
N ASN A 104 0.85 -17.25 -0.51
CA ASN A 104 1.27 -18.42 -1.30
C ASN A 104 0.28 -18.69 -2.45
N ASP A 105 0.12 -17.72 -3.34
CA ASP A 105 -0.76 -17.76 -4.50
C ASP A 105 0.07 -17.47 -5.76
N SER A 106 -0.05 -18.34 -6.76
CA SER A 106 0.68 -18.20 -8.03
C SER A 106 0.32 -16.93 -8.81
N ARG A 107 -0.84 -16.32 -8.52
CA ARG A 107 -1.26 -15.06 -9.13
C ARG A 107 -0.54 -13.85 -8.54
N ALA A 108 0.03 -13.99 -7.34
CA ALA A 108 0.68 -12.89 -6.63
C ALA A 108 2.01 -12.56 -7.29
N ILE A 109 2.17 -11.31 -7.69
CA ILE A 109 3.38 -10.78 -8.30
C ILE A 109 3.83 -9.51 -7.59
N LEU A 110 5.12 -9.22 -7.68
CA LEU A 110 5.68 -7.97 -7.21
C LEU A 110 5.64 -6.91 -8.32
N CYS A 111 5.21 -5.73 -7.98
CA CYS A 111 5.07 -4.61 -8.90
C CYS A 111 5.78 -3.38 -8.37
N LYS A 112 6.46 -2.67 -9.27
CA LYS A 112 6.99 -1.35 -9.01
C LYS A 112 5.87 -0.32 -9.18
N CYS A 113 5.68 0.50 -8.16
CA CYS A 113 4.73 1.60 -8.17
C CYS A 113 5.40 2.91 -7.76
N ILE A 114 4.76 4.02 -8.11
CA ILE A 114 5.18 5.34 -7.68
C ILE A 114 4.02 5.98 -6.91
N ILE A 115 4.33 6.48 -5.71
CA ILE A 115 3.44 7.37 -4.99
C ILE A 115 3.84 8.79 -5.42
N PRO A 116 2.94 9.53 -6.11
CA PRO A 116 3.31 10.84 -6.63
C PRO A 116 3.45 11.89 -5.53
N LYS A 117 4.29 12.87 -5.78
CA LYS A 117 4.40 14.09 -4.97
C LYS A 117 3.01 14.68 -4.71
N GLY A 118 2.79 15.15 -3.50
CA GLY A 118 1.51 15.72 -3.09
C GLY A 118 0.51 14.72 -2.53
N SER A 119 0.82 13.41 -2.58
CA SER A 119 -0.02 12.37 -1.99
C SER A 119 -0.02 12.48 -0.47
N THR A 120 -1.17 12.15 0.13
CA THR A 120 -1.29 11.98 1.57
C THR A 120 -0.86 10.56 1.94
N ILE A 121 0.05 10.43 2.88
CA ILE A 121 0.65 9.15 3.28
C ILE A 121 0.60 8.93 4.78
N VAL A 122 0.57 7.67 5.18
CA VAL A 122 0.89 7.20 6.53
C VAL A 122 1.86 6.03 6.39
N TYR A 123 2.92 6.00 7.17
CA TYR A 123 3.95 4.98 7.04
C TYR A 123 4.50 4.52 8.38
N ASN A 124 5.09 3.33 8.36
CA ASN A 124 5.94 2.80 9.43
C ASN A 124 7.29 2.36 8.83
N ASP A 125 8.06 1.53 9.54
CA ASP A 125 9.40 1.11 9.10
C ASP A 125 9.40 0.20 7.87
N SER A 126 8.29 -0.43 7.53
CA SER A 126 8.21 -1.43 6.46
C SER A 126 7.14 -1.15 5.40
N GLU A 127 6.10 -0.42 5.75
CA GLU A 127 4.92 -0.20 4.92
C GLU A 127 4.56 1.27 4.80
N ILE A 128 3.89 1.62 3.72
CA ILE A 128 3.35 2.94 3.47
C ILE A 128 1.95 2.82 2.87
N VAL A 129 1.02 3.61 3.36
CA VAL A 129 -0.33 3.73 2.80
C VAL A 129 -0.49 5.10 2.20
N SER A 130 -1.01 5.18 0.99
CA SER A 130 -1.21 6.43 0.26
C SER A 130 -2.61 6.53 -0.32
N ASN A 131 -3.06 7.76 -0.56
CA ASN A 131 -4.33 8.03 -1.24
C ASN A 131 -4.21 8.01 -2.76
N GLN A 132 -2.98 8.00 -3.29
CA GLN A 132 -2.70 7.98 -4.72
C GLN A 132 -1.56 7.02 -5.01
N ILE A 133 -1.61 6.34 -6.15
CA ILE A 133 -0.53 5.47 -6.61
C ILE A 133 -0.58 5.30 -8.12
N ILE A 134 0.59 5.10 -8.72
CA ILE A 134 0.74 4.78 -10.15
C ILE A 134 1.45 3.43 -10.25
N PHE A 135 0.79 2.46 -10.86
CA PHE A 135 1.41 1.17 -11.17
C PHE A 135 2.26 1.30 -12.44
N ILE A 136 3.56 1.03 -12.34
CA ILE A 136 4.52 1.22 -13.43
C ILE A 136 4.80 -0.07 -14.18
N GLU A 137 5.28 -1.10 -13.48
CA GLU A 137 5.71 -2.34 -14.12
C GLU A 137 5.77 -3.51 -13.14
N GLU A 138 5.71 -4.72 -13.70
CA GLU A 138 6.02 -5.93 -12.94
C GLU A 138 7.52 -6.03 -12.68
N LEU A 139 7.89 -6.52 -11.52
CA LEU A 139 9.26 -6.87 -11.18
C LEU A 139 9.52 -8.33 -11.49
N LYS A 140 10.62 -8.58 -12.14
CA LYS A 140 11.09 -9.94 -12.44
C LYS A 140 12.02 -10.46 -11.35
#